data_6b27b44a69d76a684e921477a8dc0217
#
_entry.id   6b27b44a69d76a684e921477a8dc0217
#
_cell.length_a   1.000
_cell.length_b   1.000
_cell.length_c   1.000
_cell.angle_alpha   90.00
_cell.angle_beta   90.00
_cell.angle_gamma   90.00
#
_symmetry.space_group_name_H-M   'P 1'
#
loop_
_entity.id
_entity.type
_entity.pdbx_description
1 polymer ?
#
loop_
_entity_poly.entity_id
_entity_poly.type
_entity_poly.pdbx_seq_one_letter_code
_entity_poly.pdbx_strand_id
1 'polypeptide(L)'
;ITGSKTFITNGQTANLICLAAKTDKDAGASGVSLIMVETDDLEGFRRGKNLSKLGLKAQDTTELFFEGVRVPKNNLLGIQEGQGFYQLMNQLPWERLLIGITALGAIDFALEETTRYVRERKAFGTRVMDFQNTRFKLAEMKTKAEVTRSFLNDGIQKLDAGILDASTASMAKWWGSQTQCEIMDECVQLHGGYGYMMEYPITRLYADARVQKIYGGTNEIMKELIARSLDV
;
A
#
# COMPACT_ATOMS: atom_id res chain seq x y z
N ILE A 1 -22.36 -9.38 -16.05
CA ILE A 1 -21.16 -9.55 -15.17
C ILE A 1 -21.55 -10.49 -14.05
N THR A 2 -20.77 -11.56 -13.86
CA THR A 2 -20.96 -12.52 -12.77
C THR A 2 -19.62 -12.86 -12.13
N GLY A 3 -19.53 -12.78 -10.81
CA GLY A 3 -18.34 -13.09 -10.05
C GLY A 3 -18.28 -12.34 -8.72
N SER A 4 -17.12 -12.38 -8.05
CA SER A 4 -16.92 -11.71 -6.78
C SER A 4 -15.54 -11.04 -6.70
N LYS A 5 -15.44 -10.06 -5.84
CA LYS A 5 -14.19 -9.38 -5.48
C LYS A 5 -14.05 -9.37 -3.96
N THR A 6 -12.85 -9.58 -3.47
CA THR A 6 -12.54 -9.59 -2.03
C THR A 6 -11.46 -8.55 -1.73
N PHE A 7 -11.45 -8.04 -0.50
CA PHE A 7 -10.53 -7.01 -0.01
C PHE A 7 -10.62 -5.68 -0.75
N ILE A 8 -11.84 -5.27 -1.11
CA ILE A 8 -12.05 -4.02 -1.85
C ILE A 8 -12.15 -2.85 -0.89
N THR A 9 -11.17 -1.97 -0.98
CA THR A 9 -11.14 -0.68 -0.29
C THR A 9 -12.27 0.20 -0.80
N ASN A 10 -12.96 0.91 0.12
CA ASN A 10 -14.13 1.73 -0.16
C ASN A 10 -15.31 0.97 -0.75
N GLY A 11 -15.32 -0.36 -0.71
CA GLY A 11 -16.38 -1.16 -1.31
C GLY A 11 -17.74 -0.99 -0.64
N GLN A 12 -17.81 -0.54 0.64
CA GLN A 12 -19.07 -0.20 1.31
C GLN A 12 -19.64 1.13 0.84
N THR A 13 -18.80 2.06 0.45
CA THR A 13 -19.17 3.46 0.18
C THR A 13 -19.10 3.84 -1.29
N ALA A 14 -18.36 3.09 -2.12
CA ALA A 14 -18.22 3.40 -3.54
C ALA A 14 -19.56 3.23 -4.28
N ASN A 15 -19.98 4.26 -5.00
CA ASN A 15 -21.12 4.21 -5.94
C ASN A 15 -20.67 4.09 -7.40
N LEU A 16 -19.37 4.18 -7.67
CA LEU A 16 -18.75 3.93 -8.97
C LEU A 16 -17.53 3.02 -8.79
N ILE A 17 -17.48 1.92 -9.54
CA ILE A 17 -16.43 0.91 -9.48
C ILE A 17 -15.81 0.73 -10.86
N CYS A 18 -14.49 0.91 -10.96
CA CYS A 18 -13.71 0.45 -12.10
C CYS A 18 -13.43 -1.04 -11.95
N LEU A 19 -14.20 -1.87 -12.62
CA LEU A 19 -14.17 -3.33 -12.47
C LEU A 19 -13.30 -3.99 -13.55
N ALA A 20 -12.25 -4.69 -13.14
CA ALA A 20 -11.54 -5.60 -14.02
C ALA A 20 -12.32 -6.91 -14.16
N ALA A 21 -12.73 -7.26 -15.36
CA ALA A 21 -13.49 -8.46 -15.66
C ALA A 21 -12.95 -9.14 -16.93
N LYS A 22 -13.20 -10.46 -17.04
CA LYS A 22 -12.93 -11.21 -18.27
C LYS A 22 -14.10 -11.03 -19.24
N THR A 23 -13.85 -10.40 -20.37
CA THR A 23 -14.77 -10.36 -21.53
C THR A 23 -14.53 -11.52 -22.47
N ASP A 24 -13.28 -12.02 -22.52
CA ASP A 24 -12.91 -13.29 -23.16
C ASP A 24 -12.16 -14.16 -22.17
N LYS A 25 -12.71 -15.34 -21.84
CA LYS A 25 -12.15 -16.25 -20.84
C LYS A 25 -10.89 -16.98 -21.34
N ASP A 26 -10.77 -17.18 -22.62
CA ASP A 26 -9.73 -17.98 -23.24
C ASP A 26 -8.51 -17.16 -23.69
N ALA A 27 -8.65 -15.84 -23.80
CA ALA A 27 -7.63 -14.94 -24.31
C ALA A 27 -6.58 -14.48 -23.28
N GLY A 28 -6.41 -15.16 -22.13
CA GLY A 28 -5.37 -14.82 -21.15
C GLY A 28 -5.44 -13.36 -20.70
N ALA A 29 -4.34 -12.63 -20.79
CA ALA A 29 -4.27 -11.21 -20.40
C ALA A 29 -5.09 -10.30 -21.33
N SER A 30 -5.11 -10.60 -22.64
CA SER A 30 -5.89 -9.86 -23.63
C SER A 30 -7.40 -10.12 -23.56
N GLY A 31 -7.85 -10.99 -22.67
CA GLY A 31 -9.26 -11.17 -22.35
C GLY A 31 -9.79 -10.30 -21.22
N VAL A 32 -8.95 -9.48 -20.59
CA VAL A 32 -9.36 -8.60 -19.48
C VAL A 32 -9.78 -7.24 -20.00
N SER A 33 -10.92 -6.75 -19.52
CA SER A 33 -11.43 -5.40 -19.80
C SER A 33 -11.70 -4.66 -18.48
N LEU A 34 -11.63 -3.34 -18.51
CA LEU A 34 -12.07 -2.49 -17.42
C LEU A 34 -13.46 -1.95 -17.75
N ILE A 35 -14.36 -2.05 -16.78
CA ILE A 35 -15.78 -1.68 -16.95
C ILE A 35 -16.16 -0.77 -15.81
N MET A 36 -16.73 0.39 -16.11
CA MET A 36 -17.26 1.33 -15.12
C MET A 36 -18.64 0.85 -14.68
N VAL A 37 -18.78 0.56 -13.40
CA VAL A 37 -20.02 0.03 -12.82
C VAL A 37 -20.54 1.03 -11.79
N GLU A 38 -21.67 1.67 -12.09
CA GLU A 38 -22.46 2.43 -11.14
C GLU A 38 -23.25 1.46 -10.28
N THR A 39 -23.21 1.60 -8.97
CA THR A 39 -23.72 0.58 -8.04
C THR A 39 -25.05 0.93 -7.38
N ASP A 40 -25.54 2.16 -7.55
CA ASP A 40 -26.78 2.61 -6.97
C ASP A 40 -27.95 1.90 -7.67
N ASP A 41 -28.80 1.25 -6.90
CA ASP A 41 -29.98 0.47 -7.36
C ASP A 41 -29.67 -0.57 -8.46
N LEU A 42 -28.43 -1.06 -8.54
CA LEU A 42 -27.98 -2.00 -9.56
C LEU A 42 -28.45 -3.43 -9.23
N GLU A 43 -29.36 -3.94 -10.04
CA GLU A 43 -29.86 -5.32 -9.92
C GLU A 43 -28.72 -6.35 -10.07
N GLY A 44 -28.68 -7.31 -9.15
CA GLY A 44 -27.66 -8.36 -9.12
C GLY A 44 -26.33 -7.93 -8.49
N PHE A 45 -26.20 -6.69 -8.03
CA PHE A 45 -25.03 -6.23 -7.26
C PHE A 45 -25.33 -6.26 -5.75
N ARG A 46 -24.36 -6.76 -4.98
CA ARG A 46 -24.48 -6.81 -3.52
C ARG A 46 -23.12 -6.56 -2.86
N ARG A 47 -23.11 -5.70 -1.84
CA ARG A 47 -21.98 -5.55 -0.92
C ARG A 47 -22.02 -6.64 0.15
N GLY A 48 -20.88 -7.24 0.43
CA GLY A 48 -20.70 -8.21 1.50
C GLY A 48 -20.37 -7.54 2.83
N LYS A 49 -19.73 -8.29 3.70
CA LYS A 49 -19.27 -7.81 5.00
C LYS A 49 -18.20 -6.72 4.86
N ASN A 50 -18.25 -5.73 5.76
CA ASN A 50 -17.07 -4.92 6.06
C ASN A 50 -16.11 -5.76 6.90
N LEU A 51 -14.93 -6.06 6.36
CA LEU A 51 -13.97 -6.98 6.95
C LEU A 51 -13.21 -6.31 8.11
N SER A 52 -13.02 -7.03 9.21
CA SER A 52 -12.25 -6.57 10.35
C SER A 52 -10.76 -6.66 10.05
N LYS A 53 -10.07 -5.52 10.08
CA LYS A 53 -8.64 -5.42 9.74
C LYS A 53 -7.78 -5.22 10.99
N LEU A 54 -6.49 -5.56 10.88
CA LEU A 54 -5.49 -5.25 11.90
C LEU A 54 -5.31 -3.73 12.07
N GLY A 55 -5.07 -3.02 10.97
CA GLY A 55 -4.88 -1.57 10.90
C GLY A 55 -5.80 -0.91 9.88
N LEU A 56 -5.51 0.36 9.52
CA LEU A 56 -6.29 1.21 8.62
C LEU A 56 -7.79 1.19 8.95
N LYS A 57 -8.13 1.35 10.22
CA LYS A 57 -9.48 1.19 10.77
C LYS A 57 -10.50 2.19 10.21
N ALA A 58 -10.03 3.39 9.83
CA ALA A 58 -10.88 4.44 9.28
C ALA A 58 -11.37 4.16 7.85
N GLN A 59 -10.75 3.22 7.16
CA GLN A 59 -11.09 2.84 5.80
C GLN A 59 -11.78 1.48 5.80
N ASP A 60 -12.92 1.35 5.10
CA ASP A 60 -13.59 0.07 4.92
C ASP A 60 -12.82 -0.83 3.94
N THR A 61 -13.05 -2.13 4.08
CA THR A 61 -12.57 -3.15 3.15
C THR A 61 -13.62 -4.25 3.10
N THR A 62 -14.13 -4.55 1.92
CA THR A 62 -15.32 -5.40 1.81
C THR A 62 -15.23 -6.42 0.67
N GLU A 63 -16.19 -7.30 0.62
CA GLU A 63 -16.47 -8.20 -0.48
C GLU A 63 -17.56 -7.59 -1.37
N LEU A 64 -17.44 -7.81 -2.68
CA LEU A 64 -18.44 -7.40 -3.67
C LEU A 64 -18.88 -8.63 -4.46
N PHE A 65 -20.18 -8.72 -4.71
CA PHE A 65 -20.80 -9.82 -5.45
C PHE A 65 -21.61 -9.28 -6.63
N PHE A 66 -21.43 -9.91 -7.78
CA PHE A 66 -22.10 -9.58 -9.04
C PHE A 66 -22.77 -10.86 -9.55
N GLU A 67 -24.08 -10.83 -9.70
CA GLU A 67 -24.91 -11.97 -10.13
C GLU A 67 -25.77 -11.57 -11.33
N GLY A 68 -25.26 -11.80 -12.54
CA GLY A 68 -25.94 -11.42 -13.78
C GLY A 68 -26.08 -9.91 -14.00
N VAL A 69 -25.25 -9.09 -13.33
CA VAL A 69 -25.27 -7.64 -13.45
C VAL A 69 -25.15 -7.19 -14.90
N ARG A 70 -26.01 -6.28 -15.32
CA ARG A 70 -26.01 -5.70 -16.66
C ARG A 70 -25.62 -4.24 -16.59
N VAL A 71 -24.66 -3.84 -17.43
CA VAL A 71 -24.21 -2.46 -17.58
C VAL A 71 -24.26 -2.06 -19.07
N PRO A 72 -24.44 -0.78 -19.38
CA PRO A 72 -24.36 -0.29 -20.75
C PRO A 72 -23.00 -0.62 -21.40
N LYS A 73 -22.99 -0.93 -22.68
CA LYS A 73 -21.75 -1.20 -23.41
C LYS A 73 -20.76 -0.03 -23.38
N ASN A 74 -21.28 1.19 -23.30
CA ASN A 74 -20.49 2.42 -23.24
C ASN A 74 -19.71 2.59 -21.91
N ASN A 75 -19.98 1.73 -20.92
CA ASN A 75 -19.25 1.71 -19.64
C ASN A 75 -17.90 0.99 -19.76
N LEU A 76 -17.56 0.45 -20.93
CA LEU A 76 -16.22 -0.05 -21.23
C LEU A 76 -15.22 1.11 -21.13
N LEU A 77 -14.17 0.94 -20.34
CA LEU A 77 -13.10 1.93 -20.23
C LEU A 77 -12.13 1.75 -21.39
N GLY A 78 -12.18 2.68 -22.35
CA GLY A 78 -11.37 2.62 -23.58
C GLY A 78 -12.21 2.32 -24.80
N ILE A 79 -11.52 2.03 -25.92
CA ILE A 79 -12.14 1.95 -27.25
C ILE A 79 -12.61 0.51 -27.56
N GLN A 80 -11.91 -0.50 -27.02
CA GLN A 80 -12.17 -1.92 -27.31
C GLN A 80 -11.95 -2.81 -26.10
N GLU A 81 -12.60 -3.96 -26.09
CA GLU A 81 -12.40 -5.01 -25.10
C GLU A 81 -10.97 -5.57 -25.12
N GLY A 82 -10.53 -6.17 -24.01
CA GLY A 82 -9.25 -6.87 -23.94
C GLY A 82 -8.05 -5.99 -23.62
N GLN A 83 -8.24 -4.68 -23.43
CA GLN A 83 -7.15 -3.74 -23.10
C GLN A 83 -6.94 -3.52 -21.61
N GLY A 84 -7.84 -4.03 -20.77
CA GLY A 84 -7.86 -3.73 -19.34
C GLY A 84 -6.59 -4.16 -18.59
N PHE A 85 -5.98 -5.28 -18.94
CA PHE A 85 -4.72 -5.70 -18.34
C PHE A 85 -3.59 -4.71 -18.64
N TYR A 86 -3.46 -4.26 -19.86
CA TYR A 86 -2.43 -3.31 -20.29
C TYR A 86 -2.65 -1.93 -19.66
N GLN A 87 -3.91 -1.49 -19.55
CA GLN A 87 -4.27 -0.24 -18.87
C GLN A 87 -3.83 -0.28 -17.39
N LEU A 88 -4.07 -1.39 -16.69
CA LEU A 88 -3.61 -1.58 -15.31
C LEU A 88 -2.08 -1.58 -15.22
N MET A 89 -1.40 -2.33 -16.07
CA MET A 89 0.06 -2.44 -16.07
C MET A 89 0.75 -1.08 -16.26
N ASN A 90 0.18 -0.19 -17.08
CA ASN A 90 0.70 1.16 -17.32
C ASN A 90 0.59 2.06 -16.08
N GLN A 91 -0.37 1.82 -15.18
CA GLN A 91 -0.56 2.64 -13.97
C GLN A 91 0.22 2.10 -12.76
N LEU A 92 0.51 0.80 -12.71
CA LEU A 92 1.15 0.18 -11.56
C LEU A 92 2.50 0.80 -11.14
N PRO A 93 3.39 1.25 -12.04
CA PRO A 93 4.64 1.90 -11.62
C PRO A 93 4.38 3.14 -10.75
N TRP A 94 3.44 4.00 -11.16
CA TRP A 94 3.05 5.16 -10.37
C TRP A 94 2.47 4.79 -9.00
N GLU A 95 1.53 3.83 -8.96
CA GLU A 95 0.92 3.36 -7.71
C GLU A 95 1.95 2.77 -6.74
N ARG A 96 2.90 1.99 -7.24
CA ARG A 96 3.98 1.39 -6.45
C ARG A 96 4.93 2.42 -5.87
N LEU A 97 5.31 3.43 -6.65
CA LEU A 97 6.11 4.55 -6.16
C LEU A 97 5.37 5.30 -5.05
N LEU A 98 4.06 5.55 -5.22
CA LEU A 98 3.22 6.20 -4.22
C LEU A 98 3.18 5.42 -2.89
N ILE A 99 3.14 4.08 -2.93
CA ILE A 99 3.24 3.25 -1.73
C ILE A 99 4.58 3.50 -1.00
N GLY A 100 5.69 3.58 -1.74
CA GLY A 100 6.99 3.91 -1.16
C GLY A 100 7.01 5.29 -0.50
N ILE A 101 6.43 6.30 -1.15
CA ILE A 101 6.33 7.67 -0.65
C ILE A 101 5.47 7.72 0.63
N THR A 102 4.33 7.04 0.63
CA THR A 102 3.45 6.92 1.80
C THR A 102 4.19 6.26 2.98
N ALA A 103 4.97 5.22 2.69
CA ALA A 103 5.79 4.55 3.70
C ALA A 103 6.82 5.51 4.32
N LEU A 104 7.49 6.34 3.52
CA LEU A 104 8.45 7.35 4.00
C LEU A 104 7.78 8.41 4.88
N GLY A 105 6.61 8.92 4.49
CA GLY A 105 5.87 9.86 5.32
C GLY A 105 5.51 9.30 6.70
N ALA A 106 5.12 8.04 6.76
CA ALA A 106 4.87 7.35 8.03
C ALA A 106 6.16 7.13 8.85
N ILE A 107 7.28 6.81 8.20
CA ILE A 107 8.60 6.71 8.84
C ILE A 107 9.00 8.02 9.49
N ASP A 108 8.86 9.14 8.79
CA ASP A 108 9.21 10.47 9.30
C ASP A 108 8.42 10.79 10.56
N PHE A 109 7.11 10.61 10.52
CA PHE A 109 6.25 10.84 11.68
C PHE A 109 6.61 9.92 12.87
N ALA A 110 6.87 8.63 12.61
CA ALA A 110 7.25 7.69 13.66
C ALA A 110 8.58 8.07 14.33
N LEU A 111 9.55 8.51 13.53
CA LEU A 111 10.86 8.96 14.05
C LEU A 111 10.73 10.23 14.88
N GLU A 112 9.92 11.19 14.46
CA GLU A 112 9.66 12.42 15.19
C GLU A 112 9.00 12.11 16.54
N GLU A 113 7.90 11.34 16.55
CA GLU A 113 7.17 10.94 17.76
C GLU A 113 8.07 10.13 18.72
N THR A 114 8.81 9.16 18.20
CA THR A 114 9.70 8.34 19.02
C THR A 114 10.84 9.17 19.62
N THR A 115 11.43 10.06 18.83
CA THR A 115 12.51 10.94 19.29
C THR A 115 12.01 11.87 20.41
N ARG A 116 10.80 12.43 20.28
CA ARG A 116 10.15 13.23 21.32
C ARG A 116 9.94 12.40 22.58
N TYR A 117 9.32 11.23 22.45
CA TYR A 117 9.02 10.33 23.56
C TYR A 117 10.27 9.96 24.36
N VAL A 118 11.35 9.50 23.73
CA VAL A 118 12.57 9.07 24.45
C VAL A 118 13.35 10.22 25.08
N ARG A 119 13.15 11.47 24.62
CA ARG A 119 13.71 12.67 25.24
C ARG A 119 12.99 13.02 26.56
N GLU A 120 11.71 12.76 26.63
CA GLU A 120 10.87 13.08 27.79
C GLU A 120 10.84 11.92 28.80
N ARG A 121 10.75 10.70 28.33
CA ARG A 121 10.64 9.49 29.15
C ARG A 121 11.93 9.23 29.94
N LYS A 122 11.78 9.03 31.25
CA LYS A 122 12.88 8.63 32.15
C LYS A 122 12.70 7.20 32.63
N ALA A 123 13.81 6.47 32.72
CA ALA A 123 13.93 5.15 33.32
C ALA A 123 15.30 5.01 33.98
N PHE A 124 15.39 4.31 35.09
CA PHE A 124 16.64 4.11 35.84
C PHE A 124 17.38 5.42 36.16
N GLY A 125 16.63 6.50 36.46
CA GLY A 125 17.17 7.80 36.84
C GLY A 125 17.65 8.70 35.70
N THR A 126 17.60 8.25 34.43
CA THR A 126 18.02 9.04 33.28
C THR A 126 16.98 9.01 32.16
N ARG A 127 17.11 9.87 31.13
CA ARG A 127 16.23 9.84 29.95
C ARG A 127 16.50 8.59 29.13
N VAL A 128 15.47 8.04 28.48
CA VAL A 128 15.64 6.89 27.57
C VAL A 128 16.58 7.25 26.42
N MET A 129 16.57 8.50 25.97
CA MET A 129 17.48 9.03 24.93
C MET A 129 18.96 8.89 25.32
N ASP A 130 19.31 8.93 26.61
CA ASP A 130 20.71 8.95 27.07
C ASP A 130 21.35 7.54 27.05
N PHE A 131 20.54 6.48 26.91
CA PHE A 131 21.08 5.13 26.74
C PHE A 131 21.75 4.99 25.37
N GLN A 132 22.93 4.38 25.31
CA GLN A 132 23.70 4.19 24.10
C GLN A 132 22.91 3.43 23.02
N ASN A 133 22.22 2.33 23.41
CA ASN A 133 21.41 1.54 22.51
C ASN A 133 20.31 2.37 21.83
N THR A 134 19.60 3.24 22.60
CA THR A 134 18.57 4.12 22.06
C THR A 134 19.13 5.05 20.98
N ARG A 135 20.28 5.68 21.26
CA ARG A 135 20.95 6.58 20.31
C ARG A 135 21.37 5.85 19.03
N PHE A 136 21.89 4.63 19.15
CA PHE A 136 22.30 3.83 17.99
C PHE A 136 21.09 3.44 17.13
N LYS A 137 20.01 2.97 17.74
CA LYS A 137 18.75 2.64 17.06
C LYS A 137 18.17 3.85 16.33
N LEU A 138 18.12 5.02 16.95
CA LEU A 138 17.67 6.26 16.31
C LEU A 138 18.57 6.66 15.14
N ALA A 139 19.90 6.53 15.27
CA ALA A 139 20.83 6.83 14.17
C ALA A 139 20.67 5.89 12.99
N GLU A 140 20.51 4.58 13.24
CA GLU A 140 20.23 3.58 12.20
C GLU A 140 18.93 3.86 11.47
N MET A 141 17.84 4.11 12.21
CA MET A 141 16.54 4.40 11.63
C MET A 141 16.56 5.70 10.82
N LYS A 142 17.19 6.76 11.34
CA LYS A 142 17.35 8.03 10.62
C LYS A 142 18.12 7.85 9.32
N THR A 143 19.20 7.07 9.36
CA THR A 143 19.99 6.78 8.15
C THR A 143 19.17 6.02 7.11
N LYS A 144 18.43 4.98 7.53
CA LYS A 144 17.53 4.25 6.62
C LYS A 144 16.48 5.17 5.99
N ALA A 145 15.90 6.10 6.77
CA ALA A 145 14.93 7.07 6.27
C ALA A 145 15.54 7.98 5.18
N GLU A 146 16.77 8.51 5.39
CA GLU A 146 17.41 9.39 4.41
C GLU A 146 17.84 8.66 3.13
N VAL A 147 18.31 7.42 3.23
CA VAL A 147 18.60 6.58 2.06
C VAL A 147 17.32 6.31 1.27
N THR A 148 16.24 5.97 1.97
CA THR A 148 14.91 5.77 1.36
C THR A 148 14.43 7.04 0.66
N ARG A 149 14.55 8.19 1.30
CA ARG A 149 14.18 9.50 0.74
C ARG A 149 14.91 9.79 -0.56
N SER A 150 16.23 9.60 -0.56
CA SER A 150 17.07 9.85 -1.74
C SER A 150 16.65 8.98 -2.92
N PHE A 151 16.37 7.70 -2.69
CA PHE A 151 15.90 6.79 -3.71
C PHE A 151 14.51 7.14 -4.24
N LEU A 152 13.57 7.50 -3.35
CA LEU A 152 12.22 7.88 -3.75
C LEU A 152 12.20 9.22 -4.51
N ASN A 153 13.06 10.17 -4.16
CA ASN A 153 13.21 11.42 -4.91
C ASN A 153 13.68 11.16 -6.35
N ASP A 154 14.63 10.25 -6.56
CA ASP A 154 15.02 9.81 -7.91
C ASP A 154 13.82 9.18 -8.65
N GLY A 155 13.04 8.34 -7.97
CA GLY A 155 11.82 7.74 -8.52
C GLY A 155 10.78 8.80 -8.94
N ILE A 156 10.60 9.86 -8.14
CA ILE A 156 9.69 10.97 -8.45
C ILE A 156 10.18 11.73 -9.70
N GLN A 157 11.49 12.01 -9.80
CA GLN A 157 12.06 12.66 -10.97
C GLN A 157 11.89 11.83 -12.24
N LYS A 158 12.08 10.51 -12.14
CA LYS A 158 11.82 9.58 -13.26
C LYS A 158 10.35 9.55 -13.67
N LEU A 159 9.44 9.60 -12.70
CA LEU A 159 8.01 9.69 -12.99
C LEU A 159 7.65 10.97 -13.73
N ASP A 160 8.16 12.11 -13.25
CA ASP A 160 7.93 13.44 -13.86
C ASP A 160 8.50 13.51 -15.29
N ALA A 161 9.64 12.90 -15.51
CA ALA A 161 10.25 12.77 -16.84
C ALA A 161 9.59 11.72 -17.74
N GLY A 162 8.62 10.95 -17.27
CA GLY A 162 7.94 9.90 -18.02
C GLY A 162 8.79 8.65 -18.29
N ILE A 163 9.86 8.43 -17.51
CA ILE A 163 10.81 7.32 -17.67
C ILE A 163 10.85 6.35 -16.48
N LEU A 164 9.88 6.44 -15.57
CA LEU A 164 9.80 5.50 -14.45
C LEU A 164 9.48 4.09 -14.95
N ASP A 165 10.43 3.18 -14.85
CA ASP A 165 10.26 1.78 -15.21
C ASP A 165 9.64 0.93 -14.08
N ALA A 166 9.12 -0.25 -14.45
CA ALA A 166 8.45 -1.16 -13.53
C ALA A 166 9.40 -1.73 -12.46
N SER A 167 10.69 -1.91 -12.77
CA SER A 167 11.69 -2.43 -11.83
C SER A 167 12.00 -1.39 -10.75
N THR A 168 12.31 -0.15 -11.14
CA THR A 168 12.54 0.98 -10.21
C THR A 168 11.33 1.19 -9.29
N ALA A 169 10.11 1.19 -9.83
CA ALA A 169 8.89 1.32 -9.06
C ALA A 169 8.67 0.14 -8.08
N SER A 170 9.02 -1.07 -8.50
CA SER A 170 8.94 -2.26 -7.65
C SER A 170 9.98 -2.21 -6.51
N MET A 171 11.19 -1.71 -6.78
CA MET A 171 12.20 -1.45 -5.74
C MET A 171 11.68 -0.42 -4.73
N ALA A 172 11.08 0.68 -5.18
CA ALA A 172 10.52 1.72 -4.32
C ALA A 172 9.44 1.16 -3.37
N LYS A 173 8.51 0.37 -3.91
CA LYS A 173 7.45 -0.28 -3.13
C LYS A 173 8.00 -1.29 -2.13
N TRP A 174 8.85 -2.20 -2.59
CA TRP A 174 9.43 -3.23 -1.74
C TRP A 174 10.27 -2.62 -0.62
N TRP A 175 11.25 -1.81 -0.97
CA TRP A 175 12.17 -1.19 -0.01
C TRP A 175 11.43 -0.30 0.99
N GLY A 176 10.56 0.61 0.50
CA GLY A 176 9.81 1.53 1.35
C GLY A 176 8.95 0.81 2.37
N SER A 177 8.15 -0.18 1.93
CA SER A 177 7.27 -0.93 2.83
C SER A 177 8.02 -1.85 3.79
N GLN A 178 9.15 -2.41 3.39
CA GLN A 178 10.00 -3.23 4.25
C GLN A 178 10.64 -2.36 5.34
N THR A 179 11.27 -1.26 4.95
CA THR A 179 11.94 -0.31 5.84
C THR A 179 10.94 0.31 6.83
N GLN A 180 9.73 0.63 6.37
CA GLN A 180 8.67 1.12 7.25
C GLN A 180 8.37 0.12 8.36
N CYS A 181 8.11 -1.14 8.03
CA CYS A 181 7.79 -2.15 9.04
C CYS A 181 8.94 -2.34 10.05
N GLU A 182 10.20 -2.35 9.59
CA GLU A 182 11.37 -2.47 10.46
C GLU A 182 11.48 -1.28 11.41
N ILE A 183 11.32 -0.06 10.92
CA ILE A 183 11.39 1.16 11.73
C ILE A 183 10.21 1.22 12.72
N MET A 184 8.99 0.85 12.31
CA MET A 184 7.84 0.83 13.22
C MET A 184 8.05 -0.15 14.38
N ASP A 185 8.63 -1.31 14.12
CA ASP A 185 8.94 -2.31 15.14
C ASP A 185 9.91 -1.76 16.19
N GLU A 186 11.00 -1.15 15.75
CA GLU A 186 11.97 -0.51 16.65
C GLU A 186 11.38 0.69 17.41
N CYS A 187 10.54 1.47 16.77
CA CYS A 187 9.85 2.59 17.44
C CYS A 187 8.90 2.09 18.54
N VAL A 188 8.11 1.04 18.27
CA VAL A 188 7.26 0.39 19.29
C VAL A 188 8.13 -0.10 20.47
N GLN A 189 9.26 -0.75 20.16
CA GLN A 189 10.17 -1.25 21.20
C GLN A 189 10.72 -0.11 22.07
N LEU A 190 11.09 1.03 21.49
CA LEU A 190 11.59 2.20 22.22
C LEU A 190 10.52 2.87 23.11
N HIS A 191 9.24 2.69 22.80
CA HIS A 191 8.12 3.15 23.66
C HIS A 191 7.85 2.18 24.82
N GLY A 192 8.36 0.94 24.79
CA GLY A 192 8.09 -0.08 25.79
C GLY A 192 6.59 -0.39 25.90
N GLY A 193 6.06 -0.54 27.10
CA GLY A 193 4.64 -0.86 27.31
C GLY A 193 3.67 0.13 26.64
N TYR A 194 4.02 1.39 26.56
CA TYR A 194 3.19 2.40 25.87
C TYR A 194 3.16 2.20 24.35
N GLY A 195 4.20 1.61 23.76
CA GLY A 195 4.20 1.22 22.34
C GLY A 195 3.20 0.12 21.99
N TYR A 196 2.62 -0.55 22.97
CA TYR A 196 1.59 -1.58 22.80
C TYR A 196 0.16 -1.07 23.06
N MET A 197 0.02 0.19 23.48
CA MET A 197 -1.28 0.79 23.78
C MET A 197 -1.81 1.59 22.60
N MET A 198 -3.04 1.31 22.18
CA MET A 198 -3.69 1.92 21.00
C MET A 198 -3.89 3.44 21.10
N GLU A 199 -3.81 4.00 22.29
CA GLU A 199 -3.83 5.45 22.54
C GLU A 199 -2.59 6.15 21.95
N TYR A 200 -1.48 5.43 21.87
CA TYR A 200 -0.24 5.96 21.28
C TYR A 200 -0.22 5.85 19.77
N PRO A 201 0.15 6.93 19.06
CA PRO A 201 0.17 6.92 17.59
C PRO A 201 1.05 5.81 17.02
N ILE A 202 2.18 5.52 17.66
CA ILE A 202 3.14 4.53 17.16
C ILE A 202 2.54 3.12 17.07
N THR A 203 1.64 2.73 17.97
CA THR A 203 0.96 1.45 17.96
C THR A 203 0.05 1.32 16.74
N ARG A 204 -0.69 2.39 16.41
CA ARG A 204 -1.54 2.45 15.22
C ARG A 204 -0.71 2.41 13.93
N LEU A 205 0.39 3.17 13.87
CA LEU A 205 1.32 3.16 12.73
C LEU A 205 1.93 1.77 12.50
N TYR A 206 2.29 1.06 13.56
CA TYR A 206 2.78 -0.32 13.47
C TYR A 206 1.74 -1.25 12.83
N ALA A 207 0.49 -1.18 13.31
CA ALA A 207 -0.59 -1.99 12.76
C ALA A 207 -0.89 -1.63 11.29
N ASP A 208 -0.89 -0.34 10.95
CA ASP A 208 -1.18 0.18 9.62
C ASP A 208 -0.07 -0.16 8.62
N ALA A 209 1.20 -0.16 9.06
CA ALA A 209 2.35 -0.46 8.22
C ALA A 209 2.31 -1.88 7.63
N ARG A 210 1.70 -2.83 8.34
CA ARG A 210 1.81 -4.25 7.99
C ARG A 210 1.22 -4.57 6.61
N VAL A 211 0.14 -3.92 6.20
CA VAL A 211 -0.51 -4.16 4.91
C VAL A 211 0.29 -3.62 3.72
N GLN A 212 1.18 -2.65 3.95
CA GLN A 212 2.03 -2.07 2.91
C GLN A 212 2.85 -3.13 2.15
N LYS A 213 3.22 -4.22 2.83
CA LYS A 213 3.96 -5.34 2.22
C LYS A 213 3.09 -6.27 1.39
N ILE A 214 1.75 -6.11 1.43
CA ILE A 214 0.77 -7.03 0.84
C ILE A 214 0.09 -6.41 -0.38
N TYR A 215 -0.50 -5.22 -0.22
CA TYR A 215 -1.27 -4.59 -1.30
C TYR A 215 -0.38 -3.93 -2.37
N GLY A 216 -0.96 -3.58 -3.51
CA GLY A 216 -0.20 -3.09 -4.67
C GLY A 216 0.76 -4.12 -5.28
N GLY A 217 0.52 -5.42 -4.96
CA GLY A 217 1.39 -6.57 -5.17
C GLY A 217 2.26 -6.85 -3.95
N THR A 218 2.38 -8.12 -3.56
CA THR A 218 3.21 -8.48 -2.40
C THR A 218 4.69 -8.16 -2.65
N ASN A 219 5.47 -8.04 -1.57
CA ASN A 219 6.91 -7.78 -1.69
C ASN A 219 7.63 -8.90 -2.44
N GLU A 220 7.12 -10.12 -2.41
CA GLU A 220 7.62 -11.27 -3.19
C GLU A 220 7.41 -11.03 -4.69
N ILE A 221 6.24 -10.55 -5.10
CA ILE A 221 5.97 -10.15 -6.50
C ILE A 221 6.87 -8.99 -6.93
N MET A 222 7.14 -8.02 -6.05
CA MET A 222 8.09 -6.94 -6.36
C MET A 222 9.48 -7.49 -6.64
N LYS A 223 9.97 -8.40 -5.80
CA LYS A 223 11.27 -9.05 -5.98
C LYS A 223 11.35 -9.86 -7.28
N GLU A 224 10.27 -10.56 -7.64
CA GLU A 224 10.17 -11.29 -8.91
C GLU A 224 10.28 -10.34 -10.12
N LEU A 225 9.60 -9.19 -10.06
CA LEU A 225 9.67 -8.18 -11.14
C LEU A 225 11.06 -7.56 -11.26
N ILE A 226 11.73 -7.33 -10.13
CA ILE A 226 13.11 -6.85 -10.10
C ILE A 226 14.06 -7.91 -10.68
N ALA A 227 13.90 -9.17 -10.26
CA ALA A 227 14.74 -10.26 -10.76
C ALA A 227 14.65 -10.43 -12.27
N ARG A 228 13.44 -10.33 -12.85
CA ARG A 228 13.26 -10.37 -14.31
C ARG A 228 14.01 -9.26 -15.05
N SER A 229 14.23 -8.11 -14.41
CA SER A 229 15.01 -7.04 -15.03
C SER A 229 16.53 -7.30 -15.04
N LEU A 230 16.97 -8.36 -14.36
CA LEU A 230 18.36 -8.81 -14.32
C LEU A 230 18.66 -9.92 -15.33
N ASP A 231 17.70 -10.23 -16.21
CA ASP A 231 17.78 -11.34 -17.20
C ASP A 231 18.04 -12.73 -16.55
N VAL A 232 17.47 -12.95 -15.32
CA VAL A 232 17.58 -14.19 -14.56
C VAL A 232 16.32 -15.06 -14.72
#